data_a05f8f7750e20de95999b3df76ffd2c8
#
_entry.id   a05f8f7750e20de95999b3df76ffd2c8
#
_cell.length_a   1.000
_cell.length_b   1.000
_cell.length_c   1.000
_cell.angle_alpha   90.00
_cell.angle_beta   90.00
_cell.angle_gamma   90.00
#
_symmetry.space_group_name_H-M   'P 1'
#
loop_
_entity.id
_entity.type
_entity.pdbx_description
1 polymer ?
#
loop_
_entity_poly.entity_id
_entity_poly.type
_entity_poly.pdbx_seq_one_letter_code
_entity_poly.pdbx_strand_id
1 'polypeptide(L)'
;MPRRLLKKHLPDPKTICDHKHLQFFGNRLKDPNLWHLNRRSVSGAFGAGLFWAMIPIPFQMIAAAASAILLRVNLPISVVLVWLTNPLTMPPIFYFNYLVGTWLLPHQQPLPDMEMSLEWFMHSMGEIWLPLYLGSVTVGLVLAALGYAAIRLYWRWHVVNQYRKRQQARNTPSSS
;
A
#
# COMPACT_ATOMS: atom_id res chain seq x y z
N MET A 1 -9.72 7.80 -19.31
CA MET A 1 -10.20 6.43 -19.51
C MET A 1 -9.55 5.35 -18.62
N PRO A 2 -8.85 5.66 -17.53
CA PRO A 2 -8.30 4.63 -16.63
C PRO A 2 -9.37 3.89 -15.81
N ARG A 3 -10.54 4.50 -15.57
CA ARG A 3 -11.64 3.88 -14.79
C ARG A 3 -12.19 2.57 -15.38
N ARG A 4 -12.17 2.39 -16.72
CA ARG A 4 -12.70 1.18 -17.37
C ARG A 4 -11.77 -0.03 -17.24
N LEU A 5 -10.46 0.19 -17.25
CA LEU A 5 -9.46 -0.87 -17.11
C LEU A 5 -9.39 -1.41 -15.68
N LEU A 6 -9.46 -0.52 -14.70
CA LEU A 6 -9.48 -0.90 -13.27
C LEU A 6 -10.77 -1.62 -12.87
N LYS A 7 -11.93 -1.23 -13.42
CA LYS A 7 -13.20 -1.92 -13.15
C LYS A 7 -13.24 -3.38 -13.64
N LYS A 8 -12.46 -3.72 -14.66
CA LYS A 8 -12.45 -5.08 -15.25
C LYS A 8 -11.71 -6.11 -14.38
N HIS A 9 -10.83 -5.65 -13.48
CA HIS A 9 -9.98 -6.52 -12.64
C HIS A 9 -10.32 -6.45 -11.15
N LEU A 10 -11.29 -5.63 -10.76
CA LEU A 10 -11.77 -5.58 -9.38
C LEU A 10 -12.90 -6.60 -9.20
N PRO A 11 -12.82 -7.49 -8.20
CA PRO A 11 -13.89 -8.42 -7.88
C PRO A 11 -15.16 -7.67 -7.48
N ASP A 12 -16.31 -8.23 -7.82
CA ASP A 12 -17.62 -7.62 -7.52
C ASP A 12 -17.80 -7.45 -6.01
N PRO A 13 -18.16 -6.25 -5.54
CA PRO A 13 -18.38 -5.98 -4.12
C PRO A 13 -19.38 -6.92 -3.44
N LYS A 14 -20.37 -7.41 -4.20
CA LYS A 14 -21.39 -8.34 -3.71
C LYS A 14 -20.82 -9.69 -3.33
N THR A 15 -19.92 -10.24 -4.15
CA THR A 15 -19.30 -11.55 -3.92
C THR A 15 -18.41 -11.57 -2.67
N ILE A 16 -17.81 -10.44 -2.33
CA ILE A 16 -16.92 -10.31 -1.17
C ILE A 16 -17.74 -10.09 0.12
N CYS A 17 -18.85 -9.36 0.05
CA CYS A 17 -19.71 -9.11 1.21
C CYS A 17 -20.43 -10.37 1.73
N ASP A 18 -20.60 -11.38 0.88
CA ASP A 18 -21.31 -12.64 1.25
C ASP A 18 -20.40 -13.67 1.95
N HIS A 19 -19.08 -13.43 2.03
CA HIS A 19 -18.18 -14.34 2.75
C HIS A 19 -18.35 -14.22 4.27
N LYS A 20 -18.66 -15.37 4.90
CA LYS A 20 -18.93 -15.52 6.34
C LYS A 20 -17.87 -14.90 7.27
N HIS A 21 -16.60 -14.91 6.85
CA HIS A 21 -15.49 -14.31 7.60
C HIS A 21 -15.43 -12.78 7.56
N LEU A 22 -16.13 -12.15 6.61
CA LEU A 22 -16.19 -10.71 6.46
C LEU A 22 -17.42 -10.09 7.13
N GLN A 23 -18.37 -10.91 7.56
CA GLN A 23 -19.56 -10.46 8.31
C GLN A 23 -19.22 -9.81 9.65
N PHE A 24 -18.04 -10.13 10.22
CA PHE A 24 -17.53 -9.47 11.43
C PHE A 24 -17.35 -7.95 11.26
N PHE A 25 -17.05 -7.48 10.05
CA PHE A 25 -16.93 -6.05 9.74
C PHE A 25 -18.28 -5.40 9.39
N GLY A 26 -19.36 -6.17 9.30
CA GLY A 26 -20.76 -5.74 9.20
C GLY A 26 -21.03 -4.60 8.21
N ASN A 27 -21.74 -3.58 8.67
CA ASN A 27 -22.14 -2.44 7.83
C ASN A 27 -20.98 -1.59 7.28
N ARG A 28 -19.78 -1.68 7.85
CA ARG A 28 -18.60 -0.94 7.36
C ARG A 28 -18.10 -1.42 6.00
N LEU A 29 -18.27 -2.70 5.66
CA LEU A 29 -17.95 -3.23 4.33
C LEU A 29 -18.85 -2.67 3.22
N LYS A 30 -20.03 -2.17 3.56
CA LYS A 30 -20.97 -1.55 2.63
C LYS A 30 -20.62 -0.08 2.34
N ASP A 31 -19.57 0.49 2.97
CA ASP A 31 -19.16 1.88 2.73
C ASP A 31 -18.69 2.02 1.27
N PRO A 32 -19.33 2.90 0.47
CA PRO A 32 -18.96 3.12 -0.91
C PRO A 32 -17.49 3.52 -1.09
N ASN A 33 -16.86 4.16 -0.10
CA ASN A 33 -15.48 4.59 -0.17
C ASN A 33 -14.47 3.44 -0.27
N LEU A 34 -14.81 2.26 0.27
CA LEU A 34 -13.96 1.06 0.20
C LEU A 34 -13.84 0.54 -1.24
N TRP A 35 -14.82 0.81 -2.08
CA TRP A 35 -14.96 0.26 -3.43
C TRP A 35 -14.82 1.32 -4.53
N HIS A 36 -15.03 2.60 -4.19
CA HIS A 36 -14.98 3.67 -5.17
C HIS A 36 -13.55 4.19 -5.37
N LEU A 37 -13.19 4.33 -6.65
CA LEU A 37 -11.91 4.91 -7.07
C LEU A 37 -12.03 6.44 -7.06
N ASN A 38 -11.92 7.04 -5.89
CA ASN A 38 -11.80 8.48 -5.74
C ASN A 38 -10.39 8.87 -5.25
N ARG A 39 -10.03 10.14 -5.42
CA ARG A 39 -8.71 10.64 -5.09
C ARG A 39 -8.30 10.35 -3.64
N ARG A 40 -9.21 10.55 -2.69
CA ARG A 40 -8.95 10.37 -1.26
C ARG A 40 -8.81 8.88 -0.92
N SER A 41 -9.72 8.06 -1.41
CA SER A 41 -9.75 6.63 -1.14
C SER A 41 -8.52 5.91 -1.71
N VAL A 42 -8.15 6.21 -2.97
CA VAL A 42 -6.98 5.58 -3.61
C VAL A 42 -5.67 6.03 -2.95
N SER A 43 -5.50 7.34 -2.68
CA SER A 43 -4.26 7.80 -2.04
C SER A 43 -4.09 7.24 -0.62
N GLY A 44 -5.17 7.15 0.16
CA GLY A 44 -5.13 6.54 1.48
C GLY A 44 -4.84 5.04 1.43
N ALA A 45 -5.38 4.32 0.43
CA ALA A 45 -5.10 2.91 0.23
C ALA A 45 -3.63 2.63 -0.12
N PHE A 46 -3.01 3.51 -0.93
CA PHE A 46 -1.57 3.43 -1.18
C PHE A 46 -0.76 3.65 0.10
N GLY A 47 -1.14 4.63 0.93
CA GLY A 47 -0.49 4.83 2.21
C GLY A 47 -0.59 3.60 3.12
N ALA A 48 -1.80 3.09 3.34
CA ALA A 48 -2.03 1.94 4.20
C ALA A 48 -1.39 0.65 3.66
N GLY A 49 -1.56 0.37 2.36
CA GLY A 49 -1.02 -0.84 1.73
C GLY A 49 0.51 -0.88 1.74
N LEU A 50 1.18 0.22 1.38
CA LEU A 50 2.65 0.32 1.40
C LEU A 50 3.21 0.25 2.82
N PHE A 51 2.52 0.84 3.80
CA PHE A 51 2.93 0.72 5.20
C PHE A 51 2.96 -0.74 5.63
N TRP A 52 1.84 -1.43 5.48
CA TRP A 52 1.74 -2.84 5.89
C TRP A 52 2.63 -3.77 5.07
N ALA A 53 2.91 -3.45 3.80
CA ALA A 53 3.84 -4.22 3.00
C ALA A 53 5.25 -4.26 3.59
N MET A 54 5.67 -3.22 4.33
CA MET A 54 7.02 -3.18 4.94
C MET A 54 7.10 -3.87 6.30
N ILE A 55 5.99 -4.12 6.99
CA ILE A 55 5.99 -4.69 8.33
C ILE A 55 6.06 -6.22 8.26
N PRO A 56 7.07 -6.87 8.88
CA PRO A 56 7.25 -8.32 8.84
C PRO A 56 6.34 -9.02 9.85
N ILE A 57 5.04 -9.04 9.59
CA ILE A 57 4.06 -9.77 10.40
C ILE A 57 3.33 -10.82 9.59
N PRO A 58 3.02 -11.97 10.18
CA PRO A 58 2.11 -12.92 9.55
C PRO A 58 0.73 -12.27 9.39
N PHE A 59 0.03 -12.62 8.31
CA PHE A 59 -1.31 -12.08 8.01
C PHE A 59 -1.36 -10.56 7.77
N GLN A 60 -0.28 -9.96 7.29
CA GLN A 60 -0.20 -8.52 6.96
C GLN A 60 -1.34 -8.05 6.03
N MET A 61 -1.91 -8.94 5.20
CA MET A 61 -3.10 -8.66 4.40
C MET A 61 -4.33 -8.33 5.26
N ILE A 62 -4.50 -9.01 6.39
CA ILE A 62 -5.60 -8.75 7.32
C ILE A 62 -5.43 -7.39 7.98
N ALA A 63 -4.20 -7.05 8.37
CA ALA A 63 -3.87 -5.75 8.94
C ALA A 63 -4.10 -4.60 7.94
N ALA A 64 -3.70 -4.79 6.67
CA ALA A 64 -3.97 -3.84 5.59
C ALA A 64 -5.48 -3.69 5.32
N ALA A 65 -6.22 -4.79 5.29
CA ALA A 65 -7.67 -4.77 5.11
C ALA A 65 -8.37 -4.07 6.29
N ALA A 66 -8.00 -4.40 7.52
CA ALA A 66 -8.55 -3.76 8.72
C ALA A 66 -8.29 -2.25 8.73
N SER A 67 -7.05 -1.83 8.43
CA SER A 67 -6.71 -0.41 8.34
C SER A 67 -7.45 0.30 7.20
N ALA A 68 -7.63 -0.36 6.06
CA ALA A 68 -8.41 0.20 4.94
C ALA A 68 -9.89 0.44 5.33
N ILE A 69 -10.50 -0.48 6.07
CA ILE A 69 -11.86 -0.36 6.59
C ILE A 69 -11.97 0.77 7.62
N LEU A 70 -11.00 0.84 8.55
CA LEU A 70 -10.98 1.88 9.60
C LEU A 70 -10.80 3.28 9.01
N LEU A 71 -9.89 3.42 8.05
CA LEU A 71 -9.59 4.69 7.39
C LEU A 71 -10.58 5.02 6.26
N ARG A 72 -11.50 4.12 5.92
CA ARG A 72 -12.48 4.23 4.83
C ARG A 72 -11.81 4.53 3.49
N VAL A 73 -10.74 3.78 3.20
CA VAL A 73 -9.96 3.86 1.96
C VAL A 73 -10.15 2.60 1.11
N ASN A 74 -9.67 2.60 -0.12
CA ASN A 74 -9.93 1.51 -1.06
C ASN A 74 -9.30 0.20 -0.59
N LEU A 75 -10.14 -0.74 -0.19
CA LEU A 75 -9.74 -2.03 0.39
C LEU A 75 -8.97 -2.90 -0.62
N PRO A 76 -9.47 -3.15 -1.84
CA PRO A 76 -8.74 -3.95 -2.84
C PRO A 76 -7.33 -3.42 -3.12
N ILE A 77 -7.17 -2.12 -3.28
CA ILE A 77 -5.85 -1.52 -3.56
C ILE A 77 -4.92 -1.70 -2.36
N SER A 78 -5.40 -1.47 -1.14
CA SER A 78 -4.59 -1.63 0.06
C SER A 78 -4.09 -3.07 0.22
N VAL A 79 -4.94 -4.07 0.00
CA VAL A 79 -4.57 -5.49 0.11
C VAL A 79 -3.63 -5.92 -1.01
N VAL A 80 -3.86 -5.49 -2.25
CA VAL A 80 -2.98 -5.83 -3.39
C VAL A 80 -1.58 -5.27 -3.19
N LEU A 81 -1.44 -4.08 -2.62
CA LEU A 81 -0.12 -3.48 -2.38
C LEU A 81 0.73 -4.25 -1.36
N VAL A 82 0.11 -5.03 -0.48
CA VAL A 82 0.85 -5.92 0.44
C VAL A 82 1.64 -7.00 -0.32
N TRP A 83 1.20 -7.39 -1.51
CA TRP A 83 1.93 -8.33 -2.38
C TRP A 83 3.26 -7.78 -2.92
N LEU A 84 3.56 -6.52 -2.66
CA LEU A 84 4.91 -5.97 -2.90
C LEU A 84 5.97 -6.78 -2.14
N THR A 85 5.65 -7.25 -0.95
CA THR A 85 6.44 -8.24 -0.21
C THR A 85 5.87 -9.63 -0.45
N ASN A 86 6.58 -10.41 -1.25
CA ASN A 86 6.32 -11.81 -1.57
C ASN A 86 7.57 -12.62 -1.25
N PRO A 87 7.54 -13.96 -1.25
CA PRO A 87 8.71 -14.77 -0.90
C PRO A 87 10.00 -14.43 -1.68
N LEU A 88 9.88 -13.91 -2.90
CA LEU A 88 11.03 -13.51 -3.72
C LEU A 88 11.58 -12.13 -3.31
N THR A 89 10.71 -11.17 -3.02
CA THR A 89 11.09 -9.79 -2.69
C THR A 89 11.28 -9.55 -1.20
N MET A 90 10.80 -10.47 -0.36
CA MET A 90 10.89 -10.39 1.10
C MET A 90 12.34 -10.28 1.61
N PRO A 91 13.29 -11.15 1.20
CA PRO A 91 14.65 -11.06 1.71
C PRO A 91 15.32 -9.71 1.45
N PRO A 92 15.37 -9.16 0.22
CA PRO A 92 16.03 -7.88 -0.03
C PRO A 92 15.32 -6.70 0.65
N ILE A 93 13.98 -6.72 0.76
CA ILE A 93 13.23 -5.64 1.41
C ILE A 93 13.50 -5.64 2.92
N PHE A 94 13.41 -6.79 3.57
CA PHE A 94 13.63 -6.88 5.02
C PHE A 94 15.08 -6.68 5.40
N TYR A 95 16.02 -7.07 4.54
CA TYR A 95 17.43 -6.71 4.69
C TYR A 95 17.63 -5.19 4.70
N PHE A 96 17.04 -4.50 3.71
CA PHE A 96 17.08 -3.03 3.66
C PHE A 96 16.44 -2.40 4.90
N ASN A 97 15.29 -2.90 5.33
CA ASN A 97 14.62 -2.44 6.54
C ASN A 97 15.52 -2.64 7.78
N TYR A 98 16.18 -3.80 7.87
CA TYR A 98 17.14 -4.08 8.95
C TYR A 98 18.30 -3.08 8.95
N LEU A 99 18.91 -2.80 7.80
CA LEU A 99 19.98 -1.80 7.69
C LEU A 99 19.54 -0.41 8.17
N VAL A 100 18.34 0.01 7.79
CA VAL A 100 17.78 1.28 8.27
C VAL A 100 17.58 1.25 9.79
N GLY A 101 17.12 0.13 10.32
CA GLY A 101 16.94 -0.04 11.77
C GLY A 101 18.26 -0.03 12.55
N THR A 102 19.30 -0.68 12.04
CA THR A 102 20.65 -0.64 12.69
C THR A 102 21.25 0.75 12.65
N TRP A 103 21.02 1.50 11.58
CA TRP A 103 21.44 2.91 11.50
C TRP A 103 20.74 3.80 12.54
N LEU A 104 19.49 3.49 12.88
CA LEU A 104 18.75 4.20 13.92
C LEU A 104 19.17 3.77 15.34
N LEU A 105 19.81 2.60 15.50
CA LEU A 105 20.22 2.02 16.78
C LEU A 105 21.75 1.84 16.81
N PRO A 106 22.54 2.88 17.09
CA PRO A 106 24.00 2.88 16.93
C PRO A 106 24.77 1.91 17.84
N HIS A 107 24.14 1.19 18.74
CA HIS A 107 24.79 0.26 19.68
C HIS A 107 24.54 -1.22 19.38
N GLN A 108 23.98 -1.57 18.24
CA GLN A 108 23.80 -2.97 17.87
C GLN A 108 25.00 -3.47 17.05
N GLN A 109 25.50 -4.64 17.40
CA GLN A 109 26.59 -5.28 16.66
C GLN A 109 26.09 -5.67 15.28
N PRO A 110 26.93 -5.49 14.22
CA PRO A 110 26.62 -6.01 12.89
C PRO A 110 26.46 -7.53 12.98
N LEU A 111 25.45 -8.05 12.29
CA LEU A 111 25.26 -9.49 12.19
C LEU A 111 26.47 -10.14 11.53
N PRO A 112 26.97 -11.26 12.09
CA PRO A 112 27.95 -12.05 11.40
C PRO A 112 27.36 -12.64 10.11
N ASP A 113 28.16 -12.65 9.06
CA ASP A 113 27.94 -13.28 7.75
C ASP A 113 26.47 -13.48 7.32
N MET A 114 25.96 -12.46 6.64
CA MET A 114 24.58 -12.46 6.17
C MET A 114 24.39 -13.31 4.94
N GLU A 115 23.77 -14.46 5.10
CA GLU A 115 23.19 -15.20 3.99
C GLU A 115 21.77 -14.67 3.72
N MET A 116 21.50 -14.18 2.50
CA MET A 116 20.17 -13.75 2.07
C MET A 116 19.26 -14.97 1.83
N SER A 117 19.11 -15.84 2.82
CA SER A 117 18.23 -17.01 2.77
C SER A 117 17.04 -16.83 3.69
N LEU A 118 15.91 -17.39 3.30
CA LEU A 118 14.71 -17.40 4.11
C LEU A 118 14.94 -18.15 5.44
N GLU A 119 15.73 -19.22 5.41
CA GLU A 119 16.09 -20.03 6.57
C GLU A 119 16.92 -19.23 7.59
N TRP A 120 17.91 -18.49 7.12
CA TRP A 120 18.72 -17.59 7.95
C TRP A 120 17.82 -16.54 8.62
N PHE A 121 16.92 -15.92 7.85
CA PHE A 121 15.96 -14.93 8.35
C PHE A 121 15.07 -15.49 9.47
N MET A 122 14.53 -16.70 9.29
CA MET A 122 13.66 -17.35 10.28
C MET A 122 14.42 -17.72 11.55
N HIS A 123 15.68 -18.13 11.44
CA HIS A 123 16.51 -18.53 12.60
C HIS A 123 17.00 -17.33 13.41
N SER A 124 17.36 -16.25 12.73
CA SER A 124 17.91 -15.02 13.34
C SER A 124 16.83 -14.06 13.85
N MET A 125 15.55 -14.36 13.66
CA MET A 125 14.43 -13.46 14.03
C MET A 125 14.46 -13.03 15.51
N GLY A 126 14.94 -13.91 16.42
CA GLY A 126 15.02 -13.60 17.85
C GLY A 126 16.02 -12.49 18.21
N GLU A 127 17.06 -12.32 17.41
CA GLU A 127 18.14 -11.35 17.68
C GLU A 127 17.99 -10.06 16.90
N ILE A 128 17.40 -10.14 15.70
CA ILE A 128 17.29 -9.01 14.78
C ILE A 128 15.92 -8.30 14.80
N TRP A 129 14.98 -8.77 15.62
CA TRP A 129 13.61 -8.28 15.58
C TRP A 129 13.51 -6.77 15.83
N LEU A 130 14.26 -6.24 16.78
CA LEU A 130 14.15 -4.83 17.18
C LEU A 130 14.60 -3.88 16.06
N PRO A 131 15.83 -4.00 15.48
CA PRO A 131 16.24 -3.16 14.37
C PRO A 131 15.36 -3.40 13.14
N LEU A 132 14.97 -4.66 12.86
CA LEU A 132 14.11 -4.98 11.74
C LEU A 132 12.75 -4.26 11.84
N TYR A 133 12.09 -4.32 12.99
CA TYR A 133 10.78 -3.67 13.16
C TYR A 133 10.88 -2.15 13.16
N LEU A 134 11.89 -1.56 13.83
CA LEU A 134 12.10 -0.11 13.81
C LEU A 134 12.37 0.40 12.38
N GLY A 135 13.24 -0.29 11.65
CA GLY A 135 13.50 0.03 10.26
C GLY A 135 12.26 -0.14 9.38
N SER A 136 11.53 -1.24 9.56
CA SER A 136 10.28 -1.50 8.83
C SER A 136 9.22 -0.44 9.06
N VAL A 137 9.02 -0.02 10.30
CA VAL A 137 8.08 1.07 10.62
C VAL A 137 8.54 2.38 9.98
N THR A 138 9.82 2.71 10.08
CA THR A 138 10.38 3.94 9.51
C THR A 138 10.25 3.96 7.99
N VAL A 139 10.71 2.91 7.32
CA VAL A 139 10.61 2.77 5.85
C VAL A 139 9.14 2.72 5.43
N GLY A 140 8.31 1.99 6.16
CA GLY A 140 6.87 1.90 5.92
C GLY A 140 6.17 3.25 5.99
N LEU A 141 6.48 4.08 6.99
CA LEU A 141 5.93 5.43 7.12
C LEU A 141 6.39 6.35 5.98
N VAL A 142 7.66 6.29 5.61
CA VAL A 142 8.21 7.07 4.49
C VAL A 142 7.54 6.67 3.17
N LEU A 143 7.46 5.37 2.88
CA LEU A 143 6.80 4.87 1.67
C LEU A 143 5.30 5.16 1.67
N ALA A 144 4.63 5.06 2.81
CA ALA A 144 3.22 5.43 2.94
C ALA A 144 3.00 6.91 2.61
N ALA A 145 3.83 7.80 3.15
CA ALA A 145 3.76 9.23 2.88
C ALA A 145 4.05 9.56 1.41
N LEU A 146 5.11 8.94 0.84
CA LEU A 146 5.47 9.11 -0.57
C LEU A 146 4.38 8.58 -1.50
N GLY A 147 3.87 7.38 -1.25
CA GLY A 147 2.79 6.79 -2.04
C GLY A 147 1.51 7.61 -1.99
N TYR A 148 1.13 8.06 -0.80
CA TYR A 148 -0.01 8.96 -0.62
C TYR A 148 0.16 10.27 -1.39
N ALA A 149 1.33 10.92 -1.27
CA ALA A 149 1.63 12.17 -1.95
C ALA A 149 1.69 11.99 -3.48
N ALA A 150 2.36 10.94 -3.96
CA ALA A 150 2.50 10.65 -5.38
C ALA A 150 1.12 10.47 -6.05
N ILE A 151 0.22 9.71 -5.44
CA ILE A 151 -1.13 9.52 -5.96
C ILE A 151 -1.92 10.84 -5.95
N ARG A 152 -1.80 11.64 -4.90
CA ARG A 152 -2.47 12.96 -4.84
C ARG A 152 -1.97 13.92 -5.91
N LEU A 153 -0.66 13.97 -6.16
CA LEU A 153 -0.05 14.79 -7.18
C LEU A 153 -0.45 14.31 -8.59
N TYR A 154 -0.42 13.01 -8.84
CA TYR A 154 -0.88 12.42 -10.10
C TYR A 154 -2.33 12.81 -10.43
N TRP A 155 -3.25 12.70 -9.46
CA TRP A 155 -4.64 13.10 -9.67
C TRP A 155 -4.78 14.61 -9.93
N ARG A 156 -4.01 15.44 -9.21
CA ARG A 156 -4.02 16.89 -9.43
C ARG A 156 -3.56 17.22 -10.84
N TRP A 157 -2.43 16.65 -11.26
CA TRP A 157 -1.89 16.85 -12.60
C TRP A 157 -2.87 16.39 -13.69
N HIS A 158 -3.48 15.21 -13.52
CA HIS A 158 -4.44 14.67 -14.47
C HIS A 158 -5.69 15.55 -14.63
N VAL A 159 -6.23 16.06 -13.54
CA VAL A 159 -7.40 16.96 -13.55
C VAL A 159 -7.05 18.29 -14.24
N VAL A 160 -5.92 18.90 -13.89
CA VAL A 160 -5.48 20.17 -14.48
C VAL A 160 -5.30 20.02 -16.01
N ASN A 161 -4.67 18.93 -16.46
CA ASN A 161 -4.48 18.66 -17.87
C ASN A 161 -5.79 18.49 -18.63
N GLN A 162 -6.79 17.85 -18.02
CA GLN A 162 -8.12 17.73 -18.65
C GLN A 162 -8.81 19.10 -18.74
N TYR A 163 -8.69 19.95 -17.74
CA TYR A 163 -9.23 21.32 -17.81
C TYR A 163 -8.58 22.13 -18.94
N ARG A 164 -7.26 22.09 -19.05
CA ARG A 164 -6.52 22.79 -20.13
C ARG A 164 -6.96 22.31 -21.52
N LYS A 165 -7.10 21.01 -21.73
CA LYS A 165 -7.58 20.45 -23.01
C LYS A 165 -9.01 20.91 -23.35
N ARG A 166 -9.90 21.01 -22.38
CA ARG A 166 -11.27 21.49 -22.59
C ARG A 166 -11.31 22.98 -22.91
N GLN A 167 -10.48 23.81 -22.27
CA GLN A 167 -10.36 25.23 -22.58
C GLN A 167 -9.84 25.46 -24.00
N GLN A 168 -8.82 24.72 -24.40
CA GLN A 168 -8.29 24.78 -25.78
C GLN A 168 -9.34 24.41 -26.82
N ALA A 169 -10.10 23.34 -26.59
CA ALA A 169 -11.17 22.93 -27.48
C ALA A 169 -12.34 23.95 -27.59
N ARG A 170 -12.58 24.75 -26.57
CA ARG A 170 -13.57 25.83 -26.60
C ARG A 170 -13.08 27.08 -27.31
N ASN A 171 -11.77 27.31 -27.29
CA ASN A 171 -11.15 28.51 -27.90
C ASN A 171 -10.74 28.31 -29.36
N THR A 172 -10.91 27.09 -29.90
CA THR A 172 -10.73 26.84 -31.34
C THR A 172 -12.04 27.20 -32.04
N PRO A 173 -12.10 28.30 -32.86
CA PRO A 173 -13.31 28.61 -33.60
C PRO A 173 -13.60 27.50 -34.57
N SER A 174 -14.86 27.05 -34.65
CA SER A 174 -15.35 26.18 -35.71
C SER A 174 -15.20 26.95 -37.02
N SER A 175 -14.17 26.60 -37.80
CA SER A 175 -14.08 27.03 -39.19
C SER A 175 -15.17 26.29 -39.96
N SER A 176 -16.32 26.90 -40.09
CA SER A 176 -17.34 26.58 -41.10
C SER A 176 -17.05 27.36 -42.36
#